data_57066015f9d042252ae10710062518c0
#
_entry.id   57066015f9d042252ae10710062518c0
#
_cell.length_a   1.000
_cell.length_b   1.000
_cell.length_c   1.000
_cell.angle_alpha   90.00
_cell.angle_beta   90.00
_cell.angle_gamma   90.00
#
_symmetry.space_group_name_H-M   'P 1'
#
loop_
_entity.id
_entity.type
_entity.pdbx_description
1 polymer ?
#
loop_
_entity_poly.entity_id
_entity_poly.type
_entity_poly.pdbx_seq_one_letter_code
_entity_poly.pdbx_strand_id
1 'polypeptide(L)'
;ELAVKYSEKLDADEAEAFAQNQQIIEVVIERAEIQSERVKIHRGIGIRLIKGKKLGFAFASTLSEANIKEACRNAQSLANVSIPNPDWVSLPTQAKLPKPPIGIFDKEIADISGAEVLRLALRAYEEAKGYDKRVAIDEGKFSAILNEVAISNSHGVEAGERTTLQDGYLICMAKEHGEASSMAFEYDVTTFLKDFSPENIGRLAAEKALASFKPKAIEPFVGKVILDQDTAAEVLMYPIISSVNAD
;
A
#
# COMPACT_ATOMS: atom_id res chain seq x y z
N GLU A 1 -7.82 17.45 -15.14
CA GLU A 1 -8.12 18.65 -15.96
C GLU A 1 -9.46 19.30 -15.61
N LEU A 2 -10.61 18.57 -15.59
CA LEU A 2 -11.93 19.18 -15.34
C LEU A 2 -11.96 19.98 -14.03
N ALA A 3 -11.42 19.42 -12.95
CA ALA A 3 -11.37 20.07 -11.65
C ALA A 3 -10.55 21.38 -11.69
N VAL A 4 -9.38 21.35 -12.33
CA VAL A 4 -8.51 22.53 -12.46
C VAL A 4 -9.20 23.62 -13.26
N LYS A 5 -9.70 23.31 -14.47
CA LYS A 5 -10.44 24.26 -15.33
C LYS A 5 -11.69 24.84 -14.65
N TYR A 6 -12.35 24.05 -13.78
CA TYR A 6 -13.51 24.56 -13.04
C TYR A 6 -13.09 25.44 -11.86
N SER A 7 -12.00 25.12 -11.16
CA SER A 7 -11.44 25.94 -10.08
C SER A 7 -10.97 27.33 -10.59
N GLU A 8 -10.38 27.37 -11.79
CA GLU A 8 -10.03 28.65 -12.45
C GLU A 8 -11.28 29.53 -12.69
N LYS A 9 -12.42 28.91 -13.09
CA LYS A 9 -13.70 29.64 -13.25
C LYS A 9 -14.27 30.12 -11.90
N LEU A 10 -13.84 29.56 -10.80
CA LEU A 10 -14.17 29.98 -9.44
C LEU A 10 -13.20 31.02 -8.89
N ASP A 11 -12.40 31.66 -9.78
CA ASP A 11 -11.45 32.73 -9.43
C ASP A 11 -10.34 32.25 -8.47
N ALA A 12 -9.85 31.02 -8.68
CA ALA A 12 -8.64 30.51 -8.02
C ALA A 12 -7.39 31.12 -8.66
N ASP A 13 -6.42 31.53 -7.86
CA ASP A 13 -5.10 31.93 -8.35
C ASP A 13 -4.33 30.70 -8.85
N GLU A 14 -4.44 29.59 -8.10
CA GLU A 14 -3.84 28.31 -8.45
C GLU A 14 -4.76 27.16 -8.04
N ALA A 15 -4.73 26.08 -8.80
CA ALA A 15 -5.48 24.87 -8.48
C ALA A 15 -4.71 23.61 -8.85
N GLU A 16 -4.90 22.57 -8.04
CA GLU A 16 -4.35 21.24 -8.29
C GLU A 16 -5.40 20.18 -7.99
N ALA A 17 -5.42 19.14 -8.79
CA ALA A 17 -6.26 17.98 -8.57
C ALA A 17 -5.43 16.69 -8.63
N PHE A 18 -5.58 15.84 -7.62
CA PHE A 18 -5.01 14.50 -7.55
C PHE A 18 -6.14 13.48 -7.53
N ALA A 19 -6.18 12.61 -8.53
CA ALA A 19 -7.17 11.54 -8.61
C ALA A 19 -6.50 10.18 -8.42
N GLN A 20 -7.21 9.29 -7.72
CA GLN A 20 -6.78 7.91 -7.51
C GLN A 20 -7.93 6.95 -7.80
N ASN A 21 -7.59 5.82 -8.43
CA ASN A 21 -8.44 4.65 -8.56
C ASN A 21 -7.60 3.43 -8.20
N GLN A 22 -7.91 2.77 -7.09
CA GLN A 22 -7.21 1.59 -6.62
C GLN A 22 -8.20 0.44 -6.52
N GLN A 23 -7.83 -0.69 -7.10
CA GLN A 23 -8.54 -1.96 -6.93
C GLN A 23 -7.64 -2.90 -6.16
N ILE A 24 -8.19 -3.52 -5.13
CA ILE A 24 -7.52 -4.54 -4.31
C ILE A 24 -8.40 -5.78 -4.33
N ILE A 25 -7.84 -6.88 -4.79
CA ILE A 25 -8.43 -8.22 -4.63
C ILE A 25 -7.68 -8.90 -3.51
N GLU A 26 -8.38 -9.32 -2.48
CA GLU A 26 -7.78 -9.79 -1.23
C GLU A 26 -8.42 -11.12 -0.80
N VAL A 27 -7.59 -12.07 -0.40
CA VAL A 27 -7.98 -13.34 0.23
C VAL A 27 -7.37 -13.38 1.61
N VAL A 28 -8.21 -13.68 2.62
CA VAL A 28 -7.82 -13.74 4.03
C VAL A 28 -7.94 -15.17 4.53
N ILE A 29 -6.90 -15.63 5.21
CA ILE A 29 -6.83 -16.92 5.92
C ILE A 29 -6.81 -16.62 7.40
N GLU A 30 -7.69 -17.25 8.18
CA GLU A 30 -7.69 -17.18 9.64
C GLU A 30 -7.96 -18.57 10.20
N ARG A 31 -7.22 -18.96 11.23
CA ARG A 31 -7.36 -20.26 11.92
C ARG A 31 -7.37 -21.46 10.97
N ALA A 32 -6.47 -21.45 10.00
CA ALA A 32 -6.32 -22.47 8.97
C ALA A 32 -7.54 -22.64 8.04
N GLU A 33 -8.37 -21.61 7.88
CA GLU A 33 -9.52 -21.60 6.97
C GLU A 33 -9.51 -20.34 6.09
N ILE A 34 -10.00 -20.45 4.87
CA ILE A 34 -10.26 -19.28 4.02
C ILE A 34 -11.48 -18.55 4.57
N GLN A 35 -11.27 -17.38 5.13
CA GLN A 35 -12.34 -16.58 5.75
C GLN A 35 -13.09 -15.73 4.75
N SER A 36 -12.39 -15.13 3.81
CA SER A 36 -13.04 -14.23 2.85
C SER A 36 -12.20 -14.01 1.60
N GLU A 37 -12.90 -13.77 0.52
CA GLU A 37 -12.41 -13.14 -0.70
C GLU A 37 -13.14 -11.80 -0.85
N ARG A 38 -12.42 -10.72 -1.06
CA ARG A 38 -12.98 -9.38 -1.15
C ARG A 38 -12.36 -8.61 -2.30
N VAL A 39 -13.20 -7.83 -2.98
CA VAL A 39 -12.74 -6.79 -3.91
C VAL A 39 -13.03 -5.44 -3.28
N LYS A 40 -11.98 -4.64 -3.05
CA LYS A 40 -12.08 -3.28 -2.54
C LYS A 40 -11.74 -2.31 -3.66
N ILE A 41 -12.57 -1.30 -3.86
CA ILE A 41 -12.31 -0.23 -4.82
C ILE A 41 -12.27 1.08 -4.05
N HIS A 42 -11.09 1.70 -4.03
CA HIS A 42 -10.88 3.03 -3.50
C HIS A 42 -10.74 4.01 -4.65
N ARG A 43 -11.70 4.92 -4.79
CA ARG A 43 -11.70 5.90 -5.86
C ARG A 43 -12.00 7.27 -5.30
N GLY A 44 -11.27 8.27 -5.77
CA GLY A 44 -11.53 9.63 -5.34
C GLY A 44 -10.67 10.65 -6.06
N ILE A 45 -10.97 11.92 -5.80
CA ILE A 45 -10.22 13.06 -6.26
C ILE A 45 -10.11 14.06 -5.11
N GLY A 46 -8.87 14.48 -4.79
CA GLY A 46 -8.58 15.60 -3.91
C GLY A 46 -8.33 16.85 -4.76
N ILE A 47 -8.87 17.98 -4.32
CA ILE A 47 -8.75 19.26 -4.98
C ILE A 47 -8.16 20.26 -4.01
N ARG A 48 -7.05 20.85 -4.38
CA ARG A 48 -6.39 21.93 -3.66
C ARG A 48 -6.57 23.21 -4.47
N LEU A 49 -7.13 24.22 -3.83
CA LEU A 49 -7.38 25.53 -4.42
C LEU A 49 -6.70 26.60 -3.58
N ILE A 50 -5.99 27.51 -4.24
CA ILE A 50 -5.28 28.61 -3.60
C ILE A 50 -5.87 29.93 -4.12
N LYS A 51 -6.16 30.86 -3.20
CA LYS A 51 -6.60 32.21 -3.50
C LYS A 51 -6.03 33.20 -2.48
N GLY A 52 -5.25 34.18 -2.91
CA GLY A 52 -4.60 35.14 -2.02
C GLY A 52 -3.70 34.46 -0.98
N LYS A 53 -2.94 33.44 -1.38
CA LYS A 53 -2.15 32.56 -0.49
C LYS A 53 -2.96 31.79 0.56
N LYS A 54 -4.28 31.77 0.47
CA LYS A 54 -5.18 30.97 1.30
C LYS A 54 -5.44 29.65 0.61
N LEU A 55 -5.28 28.56 1.36
CA LEU A 55 -5.47 27.20 0.87
C LEU A 55 -6.82 26.66 1.28
N GLY A 56 -7.56 26.12 0.31
CA GLY A 56 -8.73 25.27 0.54
C GLY A 56 -8.51 23.90 -0.06
N PHE A 57 -8.88 22.87 0.69
CA PHE A 57 -8.80 21.49 0.24
C PHE A 57 -10.15 20.81 0.41
N ALA A 58 -10.59 20.11 -0.62
CA ALA A 58 -11.78 19.26 -0.56
C ALA A 58 -11.59 18.01 -1.40
N PHE A 59 -12.39 16.98 -1.16
CA PHE A 59 -12.32 15.74 -1.91
C PHE A 59 -13.72 15.24 -2.30
N ALA A 60 -13.75 14.39 -3.34
CA ALA A 60 -14.93 13.60 -3.69
C ALA A 60 -14.53 12.14 -3.85
N SER A 61 -15.36 11.23 -3.33
CA SER A 61 -15.19 9.77 -3.45
C SER A 61 -15.76 9.18 -4.75
N THR A 62 -16.42 10.00 -5.56
CA THR A 62 -16.95 9.65 -6.89
C THR A 62 -16.47 10.66 -7.93
N LEU A 63 -16.10 10.15 -9.10
CA LEU A 63 -15.56 10.95 -10.21
C LEU A 63 -16.63 11.46 -11.18
N SER A 64 -17.87 11.66 -10.70
CA SER A 64 -18.89 12.32 -11.51
C SER A 64 -18.58 13.82 -11.65
N GLU A 65 -18.91 14.40 -12.79
CA GLU A 65 -18.70 15.83 -13.04
C GLU A 65 -19.37 16.72 -11.97
N ALA A 66 -20.57 16.33 -11.51
CA ALA A 66 -21.30 17.05 -10.47
C ALA A 66 -20.52 17.07 -9.15
N ASN A 67 -20.03 15.92 -8.69
CA ASN A 67 -19.30 15.79 -7.43
C ASN A 67 -17.90 16.47 -7.50
N ILE A 68 -17.24 16.40 -8.64
CA ILE A 68 -15.98 17.13 -8.87
C ILE A 68 -16.22 18.64 -8.76
N LYS A 69 -17.26 19.18 -9.42
CA LYS A 69 -17.60 20.60 -9.33
C LYS A 69 -18.01 21.01 -7.92
N GLU A 70 -18.71 20.16 -7.19
CA GLU A 70 -19.05 20.39 -5.78
C GLU A 70 -17.80 20.45 -4.91
N ALA A 71 -16.88 19.50 -5.05
CA ALA A 71 -15.60 19.52 -4.33
C ALA A 71 -14.78 20.79 -4.63
N CYS A 72 -14.77 21.28 -5.90
CA CYS A 72 -14.14 22.55 -6.23
C CYS A 72 -14.78 23.73 -5.48
N ARG A 73 -16.11 23.81 -5.41
CA ARG A 73 -16.82 24.86 -4.64
C ARG A 73 -16.53 24.77 -3.15
N ASN A 74 -16.45 23.57 -2.61
CA ASN A 74 -16.11 23.35 -1.21
C ASN A 74 -14.67 23.80 -0.91
N ALA A 75 -13.72 23.44 -1.77
CA ALA A 75 -12.33 23.91 -1.68
C ALA A 75 -12.26 25.45 -1.74
N GLN A 76 -13.00 26.09 -2.66
CA GLN A 76 -13.07 27.55 -2.75
C GLN A 76 -13.63 28.16 -1.47
N SER A 77 -14.72 27.61 -0.92
CA SER A 77 -15.32 28.10 0.32
C SER A 77 -14.34 28.02 1.49
N LEU A 78 -13.59 26.95 1.59
CA LEU A 78 -12.54 26.77 2.60
C LEU A 78 -11.38 27.75 2.40
N ALA A 79 -10.92 27.96 1.17
CA ALA A 79 -9.88 28.96 0.87
C ALA A 79 -10.32 30.38 1.30
N ASN A 80 -11.58 30.72 1.08
CA ASN A 80 -12.07 32.07 1.43
C ASN A 80 -11.99 32.37 2.94
N VAL A 81 -12.15 31.36 3.81
CA VAL A 81 -12.12 31.51 5.27
C VAL A 81 -10.79 31.15 5.91
N SER A 82 -9.87 30.54 5.17
CA SER A 82 -8.54 30.14 5.64
C SER A 82 -7.64 31.35 5.90
N ILE A 83 -6.66 31.16 6.77
CA ILE A 83 -5.61 32.14 7.02
C ILE A 83 -4.60 32.07 5.87
N PRO A 84 -4.14 33.22 5.33
CA PRO A 84 -3.10 33.21 4.31
C PRO A 84 -1.80 32.59 4.83
N ASN A 85 -1.20 31.71 4.06
CA ASN A 85 0.15 31.19 4.35
C ASN A 85 1.19 32.14 3.72
N PRO A 86 1.93 32.95 4.51
CA PRO A 86 2.91 33.90 3.97
C PRO A 86 4.03 33.19 3.19
N ASP A 87 4.35 31.95 3.58
CA ASP A 87 5.44 31.16 2.99
C ASP A 87 5.01 30.44 1.69
N TRP A 88 3.72 30.52 1.32
CA TRP A 88 3.26 29.95 0.07
C TRP A 88 3.94 30.66 -1.12
N VAL A 89 4.63 29.88 -1.95
CA VAL A 89 5.29 30.38 -3.16
C VAL A 89 4.40 30.12 -4.39
N SER A 90 4.25 28.86 -4.76
CA SER A 90 3.48 28.45 -5.95
C SER A 90 3.35 26.93 -6.03
N LEU A 91 2.37 26.45 -6.79
CA LEU A 91 2.35 25.07 -7.27
C LEU A 91 3.52 24.84 -8.25
N PRO A 92 3.98 23.58 -8.40
CA PRO A 92 4.99 23.24 -9.39
C PRO A 92 4.56 23.66 -10.81
N THR A 93 5.49 24.22 -11.58
CA THR A 93 5.28 24.49 -13.00
C THR A 93 5.59 23.25 -13.83
N GLN A 94 5.06 23.21 -15.05
CA GLN A 94 5.34 22.14 -15.99
C GLN A 94 6.85 22.00 -16.21
N ALA A 95 7.42 20.92 -15.69
CA ALA A 95 8.78 20.50 -15.99
C ALA A 95 8.73 19.34 -17.00
N LYS A 96 9.86 19.05 -17.63
CA LYS A 96 9.96 17.83 -18.44
C LYS A 96 9.77 16.63 -17.51
N LEU A 97 8.65 15.94 -17.67
CA LEU A 97 8.37 14.74 -16.89
C LEU A 97 9.49 13.72 -17.10
N PRO A 98 9.94 13.05 -16.05
CA PRO A 98 10.86 11.94 -16.18
C PRO A 98 10.23 10.85 -17.06
N LYS A 99 11.05 10.00 -17.65
CA LYS A 99 10.54 8.80 -18.32
C LYS A 99 9.80 7.95 -17.28
N PRO A 100 8.66 7.34 -17.65
CA PRO A 100 7.98 6.42 -16.73
C PRO A 100 8.97 5.39 -16.19
N PRO A 101 8.94 5.11 -14.89
CA PRO A 101 9.80 4.07 -14.32
C PRO A 101 9.46 2.72 -14.97
N ILE A 102 10.50 1.93 -15.22
CA ILE A 102 10.35 0.57 -15.76
C ILE A 102 10.13 -0.39 -14.58
N GLY A 103 9.27 -1.39 -14.79
CA GLY A 103 9.11 -2.47 -13.81
C GLY A 103 8.11 -2.19 -12.69
N ILE A 104 7.18 -1.25 -12.90
CA ILE A 104 6.15 -0.91 -11.91
C ILE A 104 4.74 -1.40 -12.28
N PHE A 105 4.57 -1.98 -13.45
CA PHE A 105 3.27 -2.43 -13.94
C PHE A 105 3.36 -3.78 -14.64
N ASP A 106 2.48 -4.70 -14.23
CA ASP A 106 2.25 -6.00 -14.83
C ASP A 106 0.78 -6.16 -15.23
N LYS A 107 0.55 -6.49 -16.49
CA LYS A 107 -0.79 -6.72 -16.99
C LYS A 107 -1.44 -7.96 -16.37
N GLU A 108 -0.67 -8.99 -16.04
CA GLU A 108 -1.21 -10.21 -15.42
C GLU A 108 -1.80 -9.91 -14.04
N ILE A 109 -1.13 -9.06 -13.23
CA ILE A 109 -1.68 -8.61 -11.94
C ILE A 109 -2.87 -7.68 -12.16
N ALA A 110 -2.82 -6.77 -13.14
CA ALA A 110 -3.90 -5.84 -13.41
C ALA A 110 -5.22 -6.53 -13.82
N ASP A 111 -5.12 -7.65 -14.52
CA ASP A 111 -6.26 -8.42 -15.04
C ASP A 111 -6.60 -9.66 -14.17
N ILE A 112 -5.89 -9.87 -13.05
CA ILE A 112 -6.05 -11.05 -12.19
C ILE A 112 -7.47 -11.17 -11.62
N SER A 113 -7.96 -12.38 -11.51
CA SER A 113 -9.25 -12.67 -10.87
C SER A 113 -9.10 -13.06 -9.40
N GLY A 114 -10.17 -12.92 -8.60
CA GLY A 114 -10.20 -13.39 -7.22
C GLY A 114 -9.88 -14.90 -7.09
N ALA A 115 -10.37 -15.71 -8.03
CA ALA A 115 -10.05 -17.13 -8.08
C ALA A 115 -8.55 -17.41 -8.28
N GLU A 116 -7.82 -16.53 -8.95
CA GLU A 116 -6.37 -16.65 -9.10
C GLU A 116 -5.63 -16.24 -7.83
N VAL A 117 -6.05 -15.16 -7.17
CA VAL A 117 -5.50 -14.76 -5.87
C VAL A 117 -5.76 -15.86 -4.83
N LEU A 118 -6.95 -16.47 -4.85
CA LEU A 118 -7.26 -17.62 -4.00
C LEU A 118 -6.34 -18.80 -4.26
N ARG A 119 -6.03 -19.12 -5.54
CA ARG A 119 -5.08 -20.18 -5.86
C ARG A 119 -3.68 -19.91 -5.32
N LEU A 120 -3.21 -18.65 -5.38
CA LEU A 120 -1.92 -18.26 -4.79
C LEU A 120 -1.93 -18.47 -3.26
N ALA A 121 -2.99 -18.03 -2.59
CA ALA A 121 -3.16 -18.23 -1.15
C ALA A 121 -3.18 -19.72 -0.77
N LEU A 122 -3.91 -20.54 -1.55
CA LEU A 122 -3.97 -21.99 -1.31
C LEU A 122 -2.63 -22.70 -1.52
N ARG A 123 -1.84 -22.29 -2.52
CA ARG A 123 -0.49 -22.85 -2.74
C ARG A 123 0.42 -22.59 -1.54
N ALA A 124 0.43 -21.39 -0.98
CA ALA A 124 1.19 -21.08 0.23
C ALA A 124 0.67 -21.87 1.44
N TYR A 125 -0.65 -21.94 1.59
CA TYR A 125 -1.31 -22.68 2.67
C TYR A 125 -0.97 -24.17 2.63
N GLU A 126 -1.11 -24.83 1.48
CA GLU A 126 -0.86 -26.26 1.33
C GLU A 126 0.62 -26.60 1.53
N GLU A 127 1.51 -25.77 1.07
CA GLU A 127 2.95 -25.92 1.29
C GLU A 127 3.30 -25.86 2.79
N ALA A 128 2.77 -24.85 3.51
CA ALA A 128 2.99 -24.75 4.95
C ALA A 128 2.41 -25.93 5.72
N LYS A 129 1.17 -26.33 5.39
CA LYS A 129 0.47 -27.44 6.04
C LYS A 129 1.12 -28.79 5.77
N GLY A 130 1.64 -28.98 4.57
CA GLY A 130 2.32 -30.22 4.17
C GLY A 130 3.74 -30.35 4.70
N TYR A 131 4.34 -29.28 5.19
CA TYR A 131 5.75 -29.24 5.60
C TYR A 131 6.05 -30.14 6.82
N ASP A 132 5.26 -30.01 7.89
CA ASP A 132 5.35 -30.85 9.09
C ASP A 132 4.00 -30.84 9.82
N LYS A 133 3.61 -32.01 10.39
CA LYS A 133 2.34 -32.17 11.12
C LYS A 133 2.19 -31.24 12.34
N ARG A 134 3.28 -30.69 12.85
CA ARG A 134 3.29 -29.75 13.98
C ARG A 134 2.98 -28.32 13.56
N VAL A 135 3.05 -28.02 12.27
CA VAL A 135 2.78 -26.67 11.77
C VAL A 135 1.29 -26.38 11.85
N ALA A 136 0.95 -25.29 12.50
CA ALA A 136 -0.38 -24.72 12.54
C ALA A 136 -0.35 -23.32 11.91
N ILE A 137 -1.19 -23.13 10.90
CA ILE A 137 -1.36 -21.84 10.25
C ILE A 137 -2.34 -21.03 11.09
N ASP A 138 -1.97 -19.81 11.48
CA ASP A 138 -2.80 -18.93 12.28
C ASP A 138 -3.52 -17.91 11.39
N GLU A 139 -2.75 -17.16 10.62
CA GLU A 139 -3.26 -16.06 9.78
C GLU A 139 -2.49 -16.01 8.47
N GLY A 140 -3.14 -15.46 7.45
CA GLY A 140 -2.51 -15.10 6.17
C GLY A 140 -3.38 -14.16 5.36
N LYS A 141 -2.74 -13.42 4.50
CA LYS A 141 -3.42 -12.57 3.52
C LYS A 141 -2.64 -12.54 2.23
N PHE A 142 -3.36 -12.59 1.12
CA PHE A 142 -2.82 -12.47 -0.23
C PHE A 142 -3.63 -11.42 -0.98
N SER A 143 -2.94 -10.47 -1.62
CA SER A 143 -3.61 -9.38 -2.31
C SER A 143 -2.97 -9.09 -3.66
N ALA A 144 -3.81 -8.79 -4.64
CA ALA A 144 -3.40 -8.21 -5.90
C ALA A 144 -3.94 -6.78 -5.99
N ILE A 145 -3.08 -5.83 -6.29
CA ILE A 145 -3.39 -4.41 -6.25
C ILE A 145 -3.09 -3.80 -7.61
N LEU A 146 -4.10 -3.15 -8.19
CA LEU A 146 -3.96 -2.21 -9.29
C LEU A 146 -4.18 -0.81 -8.74
N ASN A 147 -3.22 0.07 -8.91
CA ASN A 147 -3.33 1.47 -8.53
C ASN A 147 -3.09 2.38 -9.73
N GLU A 148 -4.00 3.32 -9.95
CA GLU A 148 -3.96 4.32 -11.01
C GLU A 148 -4.06 5.70 -10.36
N VAL A 149 -3.09 6.56 -10.63
CA VAL A 149 -3.07 7.93 -10.12
C VAL A 149 -2.92 8.93 -11.26
N ALA A 150 -3.49 10.11 -11.08
CA ALA A 150 -3.31 11.21 -12.00
C ALA A 150 -3.29 12.53 -11.23
N ILE A 151 -2.41 13.43 -11.64
CA ILE A 151 -2.30 14.79 -11.13
C ILE A 151 -2.41 15.79 -12.26
N SER A 152 -3.07 16.90 -12.00
CA SER A 152 -3.13 18.05 -12.93
C SER A 152 -3.18 19.33 -12.12
N ASN A 153 -2.49 20.39 -12.57
CA ASN A 153 -2.55 21.70 -11.94
C ASN A 153 -2.70 22.84 -12.95
N SER A 154 -2.99 24.06 -12.46
CA SER A 154 -3.16 25.27 -13.26
C SER A 154 -1.87 25.78 -13.92
N HIS A 155 -0.71 25.25 -13.55
CA HIS A 155 0.60 25.59 -14.15
C HIS A 155 1.02 24.60 -15.24
N GLY A 156 0.06 23.78 -15.74
CA GLY A 156 0.27 22.88 -16.86
C GLY A 156 0.93 21.56 -16.51
N VAL A 157 1.06 21.21 -15.23
CA VAL A 157 1.46 19.86 -14.84
C VAL A 157 0.33 18.90 -15.14
N GLU A 158 0.61 17.88 -15.93
CA GLU A 158 -0.26 16.74 -16.19
C GLU A 158 0.58 15.48 -16.15
N ALA A 159 0.29 14.58 -15.19
CA ALA A 159 0.98 13.32 -15.06
C ALA A 159 0.02 12.24 -14.58
N GLY A 160 0.33 11.00 -14.90
CA GLY A 160 -0.41 9.85 -14.42
C GLY A 160 0.47 8.61 -14.45
N GLU A 161 0.16 7.67 -13.56
CA GLU A 161 0.91 6.43 -13.41
C GLU A 161 -0.04 5.29 -13.09
N ARG A 162 0.31 4.10 -13.58
CA ARG A 162 -0.33 2.83 -13.22
C ARG A 162 0.70 1.93 -12.60
N THR A 163 0.39 1.39 -11.45
CA THR A 163 1.26 0.45 -10.73
C THR A 163 0.49 -0.80 -10.35
N THR A 164 1.19 -1.92 -10.29
CA THR A 164 0.66 -3.20 -9.82
C THR A 164 1.52 -3.74 -8.70
N LEU A 165 0.88 -4.45 -7.80
CA LEU A 165 1.55 -5.15 -6.70
C LEU A 165 0.82 -6.47 -6.44
N GLN A 166 1.59 -7.55 -6.28
CA GLN A 166 1.15 -8.79 -5.70
C GLN A 166 1.86 -8.95 -4.37
N ASP A 167 1.10 -9.07 -3.29
CA ASP A 167 1.64 -9.34 -1.96
C ASP A 167 0.98 -10.56 -1.33
N GLY A 168 1.67 -11.14 -0.36
CA GLY A 168 1.12 -12.20 0.45
C GLY A 168 1.99 -12.52 1.65
N TYR A 169 1.35 -12.98 2.72
CA TYR A 169 2.04 -13.45 3.91
C TYR A 169 1.30 -14.62 4.57
N LEU A 170 2.05 -15.41 5.34
CA LEU A 170 1.53 -16.37 6.29
C LEU A 170 2.18 -16.21 7.66
N ILE A 171 1.37 -16.45 8.69
CA ILE A 171 1.82 -16.60 10.08
C ILE A 171 1.58 -18.06 10.49
N CYS A 172 2.64 -18.72 10.90
CA CYS A 172 2.63 -20.11 11.35
C CYS A 172 3.15 -20.24 12.78
N MET A 173 2.73 -21.30 13.45
CA MET A 173 3.28 -21.75 14.74
C MET A 173 3.54 -23.25 14.69
N ALA A 174 4.56 -23.74 15.39
CA ALA A 174 4.70 -25.17 15.65
C ALA A 174 3.98 -25.52 16.95
N LYS A 175 3.19 -26.60 16.94
CA LYS A 175 2.42 -27.09 18.10
C LYS A 175 2.69 -28.59 18.32
N GLU A 176 3.07 -28.96 19.53
CA GLU A 176 3.28 -30.38 19.90
C GLU A 176 3.04 -30.56 21.39
N HIS A 177 2.26 -31.58 21.76
CA HIS A 177 1.97 -31.95 23.17
C HIS A 177 1.46 -30.82 24.07
N GLY A 178 0.70 -29.87 23.52
CA GLY A 178 0.16 -28.72 24.25
C GLY A 178 1.11 -27.53 24.36
N GLU A 179 2.33 -27.67 23.86
CA GLU A 179 3.29 -26.53 23.71
C GLU A 179 3.19 -25.91 22.33
N ALA A 180 3.49 -24.62 22.23
CA ALA A 180 3.52 -23.88 20.97
C ALA A 180 4.83 -23.06 20.85
N SER A 181 5.31 -22.89 19.63
CA SER A 181 6.39 -21.95 19.31
C SER A 181 5.92 -20.49 19.36
N SER A 182 6.85 -19.57 19.20
CA SER A 182 6.52 -18.22 18.78
C SER A 182 5.82 -18.22 17.42
N MET A 183 5.11 -17.13 17.08
CA MET A 183 4.62 -16.89 15.74
C MET A 183 5.80 -16.68 14.79
N ALA A 184 5.74 -17.31 13.64
CA ALA A 184 6.69 -17.15 12.56
C ALA A 184 5.99 -16.50 11.37
N PHE A 185 6.56 -15.44 10.87
CA PHE A 185 6.05 -14.63 9.78
C PHE A 185 6.93 -14.79 8.54
N GLU A 186 6.29 -14.94 7.38
CA GLU A 186 6.97 -14.89 6.08
C GLU A 186 6.09 -14.19 5.07
N TYR A 187 6.69 -13.39 4.19
CA TYR A 187 5.98 -12.62 3.18
C TYR A 187 6.76 -12.51 1.88
N ASP A 188 6.06 -12.17 0.81
CA ASP A 188 6.65 -11.79 -0.47
C ASP A 188 5.84 -10.64 -1.08
N VAL A 189 6.53 -9.72 -1.75
CA VAL A 189 5.95 -8.53 -2.40
C VAL A 189 6.64 -8.29 -3.73
N THR A 190 5.88 -8.31 -4.81
CA THR A 190 6.42 -8.13 -6.17
C THR A 190 5.54 -7.23 -7.02
N THR A 191 6.14 -6.62 -8.05
CA THR A 191 5.41 -5.87 -9.09
C THR A 191 5.03 -6.72 -10.30
N PHE A 192 5.58 -7.94 -10.41
CA PHE A 192 5.32 -8.88 -11.49
C PHE A 192 4.85 -10.23 -10.93
N LEU A 193 3.75 -10.75 -11.43
CA LEU A 193 3.18 -12.02 -10.97
C LEU A 193 4.15 -13.20 -11.09
N LYS A 194 4.96 -13.23 -12.14
CA LYS A 194 5.97 -14.28 -12.38
C LYS A 194 7.06 -14.36 -11.32
N ASP A 195 7.30 -13.27 -10.60
CA ASP A 195 8.34 -13.19 -9.57
C ASP A 195 7.78 -13.51 -8.17
N PHE A 196 6.45 -13.65 -8.03
CA PHE A 196 5.79 -13.99 -6.77
C PHE A 196 5.83 -15.48 -6.49
N SER A 197 6.30 -15.86 -5.30
CA SER A 197 6.51 -17.26 -4.91
C SER A 197 5.73 -17.65 -3.66
N PRO A 198 4.43 -17.96 -3.77
CA PRO A 198 3.59 -18.32 -2.63
C PRO A 198 4.07 -19.58 -1.91
N GLU A 199 4.65 -20.56 -2.62
CA GLU A 199 5.20 -21.76 -1.99
C GLU A 199 6.37 -21.43 -1.06
N ASN A 200 7.22 -20.49 -1.44
CA ASN A 200 8.30 -20.04 -0.56
C ASN A 200 7.78 -19.40 0.71
N ILE A 201 6.70 -18.61 0.63
CA ILE A 201 6.03 -18.05 1.82
C ILE A 201 5.60 -19.19 2.76
N GLY A 202 4.87 -20.18 2.23
CA GLY A 202 4.39 -21.31 3.02
C GLY A 202 5.52 -22.12 3.65
N ARG A 203 6.51 -22.49 2.85
CA ARG A 203 7.66 -23.29 3.29
C ARG A 203 8.50 -22.57 4.35
N LEU A 204 8.86 -21.31 4.11
CA LEU A 204 9.71 -20.55 5.04
C LEU A 204 8.99 -20.19 6.33
N ALA A 205 7.69 -19.86 6.28
CA ALA A 205 6.89 -19.63 7.49
C ALA A 205 6.85 -20.89 8.38
N ALA A 206 6.65 -22.09 7.77
CA ALA A 206 6.66 -23.36 8.46
C ALA A 206 8.05 -23.70 9.04
N GLU A 207 9.10 -23.49 8.27
CA GLU A 207 10.49 -23.72 8.70
C GLU A 207 10.86 -22.83 9.89
N LYS A 208 10.56 -21.53 9.83
CA LYS A 208 10.79 -20.58 10.93
C LYS A 208 10.00 -20.96 12.18
N ALA A 209 8.73 -21.40 12.03
CA ALA A 209 7.91 -21.85 13.15
C ALA A 209 8.54 -23.06 13.86
N LEU A 210 9.00 -24.06 13.12
CA LEU A 210 9.67 -25.23 13.68
C LEU A 210 11.02 -24.88 14.32
N ALA A 211 11.80 -23.99 13.69
CA ALA A 211 13.08 -23.56 14.22
C ALA A 211 12.95 -22.79 15.54
N SER A 212 11.84 -22.07 15.74
CA SER A 212 11.54 -21.35 16.99
C SER A 212 10.89 -22.23 18.08
N PHE A 213 10.66 -23.51 17.82
CA PHE A 213 10.06 -24.41 18.79
C PHE A 213 11.06 -24.86 19.86
N LYS A 214 10.68 -24.77 21.15
CA LYS A 214 11.54 -25.08 22.31
C LYS A 214 12.86 -24.27 22.31
N PRO A 215 12.78 -22.95 22.40
CA PRO A 215 13.97 -22.09 22.45
C PRO A 215 14.81 -22.40 23.68
N LYS A 216 16.13 -22.24 23.56
CA LYS A 216 17.05 -22.40 24.69
C LYS A 216 17.34 -21.03 25.28
N ALA A 217 17.40 -20.94 26.60
CA ALA A 217 17.96 -19.77 27.27
C ALA A 217 19.44 -19.63 26.92
N ILE A 218 19.87 -18.39 26.68
CA ILE A 218 21.28 -18.04 26.48
C ILE A 218 21.71 -17.06 27.57
N GLU A 219 22.98 -17.17 28.00
CA GLU A 219 23.55 -16.19 28.91
C GLU A 219 23.80 -14.86 28.22
N PRO A 220 23.73 -13.74 28.95
CA PRO A 220 24.10 -12.43 28.39
C PRO A 220 25.55 -12.45 27.84
N PHE A 221 25.74 -11.91 26.66
CA PHE A 221 27.04 -11.82 26.03
C PHE A 221 27.24 -10.47 25.33
N VAL A 222 28.52 -10.12 25.12
CA VAL A 222 28.92 -9.00 24.28
C VAL A 222 29.53 -9.55 23.00
N GLY A 223 29.02 -9.15 21.85
CA GLY A 223 29.45 -9.69 20.57
C GLY A 223 29.02 -8.88 19.37
N LYS A 224 29.28 -9.41 18.18
CA LYS A 224 28.81 -8.85 16.91
C LYS A 224 27.36 -9.29 16.68
N VAL A 225 26.54 -8.39 16.18
CA VAL A 225 25.16 -8.64 15.77
C VAL A 225 25.07 -8.51 14.26
N ILE A 226 24.45 -9.49 13.62
CA ILE A 226 24.08 -9.45 12.20
C ILE A 226 22.56 -9.32 12.14
N LEU A 227 22.11 -8.26 11.51
CA LEU A 227 20.68 -8.03 11.24
C LEU A 227 20.39 -8.45 9.81
N ASP A 228 19.30 -9.19 9.60
CA ASP A 228 18.75 -9.39 8.27
C ASP A 228 18.08 -8.09 7.77
N GLN A 229 17.54 -8.13 6.55
CA GLN A 229 16.96 -6.95 5.90
C GLN A 229 15.75 -6.42 6.65
N ASP A 230 14.86 -7.29 7.10
CA ASP A 230 13.61 -6.94 7.78
C ASP A 230 13.91 -6.36 9.15
N THR A 231 14.74 -7.03 9.93
CA THR A 231 15.17 -6.54 11.25
C THR A 231 15.93 -5.23 11.15
N ALA A 232 16.77 -5.06 10.11
CA ALA A 232 17.49 -3.80 9.88
C ALA A 232 16.51 -2.67 9.52
N ALA A 233 15.49 -2.95 8.72
CA ALA A 233 14.45 -1.98 8.38
C ALA A 233 13.67 -1.53 9.63
N GLU A 234 13.23 -2.46 10.46
CA GLU A 234 12.46 -2.14 11.67
C GLU A 234 13.29 -1.40 12.73
N VAL A 235 14.51 -1.88 13.00
CA VAL A 235 15.33 -1.35 14.10
C VAL A 235 16.06 -0.05 13.73
N LEU A 236 16.41 0.13 12.46
CA LEU A 236 17.20 1.29 12.00
C LEU A 236 16.38 2.29 11.19
N MET A 237 15.68 1.82 10.15
CA MET A 237 14.98 2.72 9.22
C MET A 237 13.78 3.40 9.88
N TYR A 238 12.96 2.65 10.61
CA TYR A 238 11.74 3.20 11.21
C TYR A 238 12.02 4.30 12.25
N PRO A 239 12.98 4.14 13.21
CA PRO A 239 13.38 5.22 14.11
C PRO A 239 13.94 6.44 13.36
N ILE A 240 14.75 6.23 12.31
CA ILE A 240 15.31 7.34 11.52
C ILE A 240 14.18 8.12 10.85
N ILE A 241 13.30 7.44 10.13
CA ILE A 241 12.16 8.06 9.43
C ILE A 241 11.29 8.85 10.42
N SER A 242 10.98 8.27 11.58
CA SER A 242 10.19 8.94 12.61
C SER A 242 10.88 10.16 13.23
N SER A 243 12.21 10.17 13.24
CA SER A 243 13.01 11.26 13.84
C SER A 243 13.23 12.44 12.90
N VAL A 244 13.06 12.26 11.59
CA VAL A 244 13.26 13.31 10.57
C VAL A 244 11.96 13.86 9.99
N ASN A 245 10.81 13.43 10.51
CA ASN A 245 9.54 14.03 10.15
C ASN A 245 9.53 15.49 10.62
N ALA A 246 9.20 16.39 9.72
CA ALA A 246 8.90 17.77 10.08
C ALA A 246 7.51 17.83 10.71
N ASP A 247 7.41 18.49 11.87
CA ASP A 247 6.14 18.77 12.55
C ASP A 247 5.31 19.82 11.78
#